data_8d680b75254e53b23ab6af93609c0c58
#
_entry.id   8d680b75254e53b23ab6af93609c0c58
#
_cell.length_a   1.000
_cell.length_b   1.000
_cell.length_c   1.000
_cell.angle_alpha   90.00
_cell.angle_beta   90.00
_cell.angle_gamma   90.00
#
_symmetry.space_group_name_H-M   'P 1'
#
loop_
_entity.id
_entity.type
_entity.pdbx_description
1 polymer ?
#
loop_
_entity_poly.entity_id
_entity_poly.type
_entity_poly.pdbx_seq_one_letter_code
_entity_poly.pdbx_strand_id
1 'polypeptide(L)'
;MSILNVNKINPVGGGSTITIAGIASVTSSISIASSCTATTFYGSGSNLTGIDATKIITGNTQVQTIDTGSDGHVKISTEGGERLRIGPAGQLGIAGANYGTSGQVLTSQGSGSAIQWATPAAGWVHGAETALNGNVTLMKNGVPDGASHIRYLFRYVSCNSSAQPYVQVEYNNNGTMKTSNYQTASVYVRGASTQVGGDSDKSDGLTLWYGYTNAGNVLHGVLDIYRIGTSGTDGTNYYMDFRGLGISSSNGYDGTFSSQGYFEIGTGSTDYVSGIKISTQNSGVQFDNGYIQQSYLLS
;
A
#
# COMPACT_ATOMS: atom_id res chain seq x y z
N MET A 1 74.22 -26.18 -21.84
CA MET A 1 72.80 -26.05 -22.20
C MET A 1 72.74 -26.33 -23.71
N SER A 2 72.01 -27.32 -24.16
CA SER A 2 71.88 -27.64 -25.60
C SER A 2 70.64 -26.90 -26.12
N ILE A 3 70.83 -26.13 -27.19
CA ILE A 3 69.77 -25.42 -27.89
C ILE A 3 69.51 -26.13 -29.21
N LEU A 4 68.25 -26.56 -29.45
CA LEU A 4 67.83 -27.11 -30.73
C LEU A 4 67.07 -26.01 -31.49
N ASN A 5 67.59 -25.48 -32.55
CA ASN A 5 66.93 -24.53 -33.43
C ASN A 5 66.35 -25.29 -34.63
N VAL A 6 65.03 -25.36 -34.70
CA VAL A 6 64.34 -26.04 -35.80
C VAL A 6 63.21 -25.15 -36.34
N ASN A 7 63.04 -25.15 -37.65
CA ASN A 7 61.91 -24.43 -38.29
C ASN A 7 60.61 -25.24 -38.29
N LYS A 8 60.72 -26.55 -38.12
CA LYS A 8 59.57 -27.47 -38.09
C LYS A 8 59.87 -28.74 -37.31
N ILE A 9 58.99 -29.17 -36.48
CA ILE A 9 58.98 -30.46 -35.79
C ILE A 9 57.81 -31.29 -36.35
N ASN A 10 58.15 -32.45 -36.99
CA ASN A 10 57.17 -33.38 -37.50
C ASN A 10 57.17 -34.66 -36.64
N PRO A 11 56.04 -35.35 -36.49
CA PRO A 11 56.02 -36.70 -35.91
C PRO A 11 56.90 -37.65 -36.71
N VAL A 12 57.61 -38.54 -36.00
CA VAL A 12 58.47 -39.57 -36.63
C VAL A 12 57.58 -40.79 -36.90
N GLY A 13 57.83 -41.48 -38.06
CA GLY A 13 57.12 -42.72 -38.40
C GLY A 13 55.63 -42.58 -38.79
N GLY A 14 55.23 -41.42 -39.28
CA GLY A 14 53.86 -41.23 -39.76
C GLY A 14 52.80 -41.07 -38.64
N GLY A 15 53.25 -40.92 -37.40
CA GLY A 15 52.36 -40.59 -36.28
C GLY A 15 51.76 -39.20 -36.37
N SER A 16 50.65 -38.99 -35.72
CA SER A 16 49.94 -37.70 -35.67
C SER A 16 50.24 -36.89 -34.39
N THR A 17 51.09 -37.42 -33.49
CA THR A 17 51.28 -36.81 -32.16
C THR A 17 52.74 -36.42 -31.91
N ILE A 18 53.00 -35.26 -31.42
CA ILE A 18 54.25 -34.79 -30.81
C ILE A 18 54.00 -34.63 -29.32
N THR A 19 54.69 -35.38 -28.49
CA THR A 19 54.62 -35.27 -27.04
C THR A 19 55.76 -34.41 -26.51
N ILE A 20 55.42 -33.35 -25.80
CA ILE A 20 56.37 -32.51 -25.04
C ILE A 20 56.17 -32.88 -23.57
N ALA A 21 57.07 -33.69 -23.03
CA ALA A 21 57.04 -34.07 -21.61
C ALA A 21 57.76 -33.00 -20.79
N GLY A 22 57.06 -32.09 -20.20
CA GLY A 22 57.64 -31.06 -19.38
C GLY A 22 56.96 -29.69 -19.60
N ILE A 23 57.67 -28.61 -19.34
CA ILE A 23 57.19 -27.23 -19.52
C ILE A 23 57.52 -26.76 -20.92
N ALA A 24 56.52 -26.43 -21.73
CA ALA A 24 56.65 -25.69 -22.95
C ALA A 24 56.43 -24.20 -22.67
N SER A 25 57.50 -23.37 -22.84
CA SER A 25 57.37 -21.89 -22.70
C SER A 25 57.35 -21.30 -24.09
N VAL A 26 56.29 -20.57 -24.41
CA VAL A 26 56.13 -19.85 -25.66
C VAL A 26 56.07 -18.36 -25.36
N THR A 27 57.08 -17.62 -25.89
CA THR A 27 57.23 -16.18 -25.60
C THR A 27 56.45 -15.28 -26.54
N SER A 28 55.76 -15.80 -27.53
CA SER A 28 54.98 -15.03 -28.51
C SER A 28 53.56 -15.58 -28.62
N SER A 29 53.28 -16.44 -29.55
CA SER A 29 51.94 -16.98 -29.78
C SER A 29 51.96 -18.49 -30.10
N ILE A 30 50.88 -19.16 -29.74
CA ILE A 30 50.55 -20.54 -30.17
C ILE A 30 49.37 -20.43 -31.11
N SER A 31 49.52 -20.91 -32.35
CA SER A 31 48.39 -21.08 -33.29
C SER A 31 47.99 -22.55 -33.34
N ILE A 32 46.74 -22.83 -33.01
CA ILE A 32 46.16 -24.18 -33.01
C ILE A 32 45.00 -24.19 -33.99
N ALA A 33 45.16 -24.99 -35.06
CA ALA A 33 44.19 -25.01 -36.16
C ALA A 33 42.85 -25.74 -35.82
N SER A 34 42.83 -26.50 -34.72
CA SER A 34 41.63 -27.23 -34.32
C SER A 34 41.24 -26.99 -32.87
N SER A 35 41.77 -27.74 -31.92
CA SER A 35 41.37 -27.62 -30.51
C SER A 35 42.59 -27.58 -29.59
N CYS A 36 42.48 -26.79 -28.50
CA CYS A 36 43.36 -26.82 -27.35
C CYS A 36 42.58 -27.35 -26.15
N THR A 37 43.04 -28.45 -25.57
CA THR A 37 42.48 -28.99 -24.34
C THR A 37 43.46 -28.72 -23.20
N ALA A 38 43.01 -27.98 -22.18
CA ALA A 38 43.76 -27.76 -20.96
C ALA A 38 42.86 -27.93 -19.75
N THR A 39 43.41 -28.42 -18.67
CA THR A 39 42.67 -28.53 -17.40
C THR A 39 42.34 -27.18 -16.85
N THR A 40 43.23 -26.18 -17.06
CA THR A 40 43.06 -24.83 -16.57
C THR A 40 43.72 -23.84 -17.51
N PHE A 41 43.09 -22.72 -17.80
CA PHE A 41 43.62 -21.57 -18.48
C PHE A 41 43.77 -20.42 -17.48
N TYR A 42 45.00 -19.89 -17.35
CA TYR A 42 45.27 -18.68 -16.55
C TYR A 42 45.54 -17.49 -17.48
N GLY A 43 44.88 -16.39 -17.20
CA GLY A 43 45.10 -15.16 -17.96
C GLY A 43 43.83 -14.34 -18.14
N SER A 44 43.96 -13.23 -18.84
CA SER A 44 42.81 -12.39 -19.25
C SER A 44 42.02 -13.10 -20.36
N GLY A 45 40.74 -13.31 -20.15
CA GLY A 45 39.84 -13.80 -21.18
C GLY A 45 39.31 -12.76 -22.15
N SER A 46 39.78 -11.50 -22.07
CA SER A 46 39.27 -10.37 -22.84
C SER A 46 39.29 -10.53 -24.36
N ASN A 47 40.24 -11.33 -24.84
CA ASN A 47 40.43 -11.60 -26.29
C ASN A 47 39.99 -13.01 -26.69
N LEU A 48 39.36 -13.76 -25.81
CA LEU A 48 38.82 -15.05 -26.18
C LEU A 48 37.52 -14.86 -27.00
N THR A 49 37.52 -15.33 -28.24
CA THR A 49 36.35 -15.37 -29.12
C THR A 49 35.82 -16.75 -29.23
N GLY A 50 34.50 -16.91 -29.45
CA GLY A 50 33.86 -18.24 -29.55
C GLY A 50 33.53 -18.89 -28.21
N ILE A 51 33.76 -18.20 -27.07
CA ILE A 51 33.16 -18.57 -25.81
C ILE A 51 31.66 -18.34 -25.93
N ASP A 52 30.84 -19.16 -25.32
CA ASP A 52 29.42 -18.85 -25.17
C ASP A 52 29.28 -17.69 -24.17
N ALA A 53 29.56 -16.46 -24.65
CA ALA A 53 29.48 -15.25 -23.86
C ALA A 53 28.05 -14.89 -23.46
N THR A 54 27.07 -15.68 -23.94
CA THR A 54 25.65 -15.44 -23.66
C THR A 54 25.22 -16.05 -22.34
N LYS A 55 26.04 -16.91 -21.73
CA LYS A 55 25.67 -17.57 -20.47
C LYS A 55 26.85 -17.99 -19.60
N ILE A 56 26.61 -17.98 -18.30
CA ILE A 56 27.40 -18.65 -17.27
C ILE A 56 26.57 -19.83 -16.80
N ILE A 57 27.11 -21.06 -16.91
CA ILE A 57 26.36 -22.27 -16.64
C ILE A 57 27.12 -23.24 -15.74
N THR A 58 26.44 -23.84 -14.79
CA THR A 58 26.90 -24.98 -14.01
C THR A 58 25.71 -25.95 -13.84
N GLY A 59 25.80 -27.13 -14.46
CA GLY A 59 24.68 -28.08 -14.48
C GLY A 59 23.44 -27.50 -15.12
N ASN A 60 22.32 -27.44 -14.37
CA ASN A 60 21.04 -26.87 -14.78
C ASN A 60 20.78 -25.47 -14.19
N THR A 61 21.81 -24.86 -13.61
CA THR A 61 21.80 -23.47 -13.08
C THR A 61 22.57 -22.57 -14.01
N GLN A 62 21.98 -21.43 -14.43
CA GLN A 62 22.60 -20.51 -15.38
C GLN A 62 22.15 -19.05 -15.25
N VAL A 63 23.04 -18.15 -15.64
CA VAL A 63 22.73 -16.77 -15.98
C VAL A 63 22.94 -16.60 -17.50
N GLN A 64 21.93 -16.13 -18.19
CA GLN A 64 21.94 -16.04 -19.66
C GLN A 64 21.49 -14.67 -20.12
N THR A 65 22.15 -14.11 -21.10
CA THR A 65 21.70 -12.96 -21.89
C THR A 65 21.00 -13.46 -23.15
N ILE A 66 19.83 -12.95 -23.41
CA ILE A 66 19.04 -13.25 -24.62
C ILE A 66 18.80 -11.94 -25.34
N ASP A 67 19.08 -11.91 -26.62
CA ASP A 67 18.78 -10.78 -27.50
C ASP A 67 18.21 -11.34 -28.81
N THR A 68 16.90 -11.22 -28.96
CA THR A 68 16.15 -11.65 -30.14
C THR A 68 15.48 -10.46 -30.84
N GLY A 69 16.24 -9.41 -31.03
CA GLY A 69 15.78 -8.18 -31.63
C GLY A 69 15.14 -7.22 -30.61
N SER A 70 13.84 -7.26 -30.43
CA SER A 70 13.13 -6.36 -29.49
C SER A 70 12.92 -6.92 -28.08
N ASP A 71 13.33 -8.15 -27.82
CA ASP A 71 13.15 -8.83 -26.51
C ASP A 71 14.50 -9.15 -25.85
N GLY A 72 15.39 -8.15 -25.76
CA GLY A 72 16.64 -8.26 -25.02
C GLY A 72 16.39 -8.39 -23.52
N HIS A 73 16.88 -9.48 -22.89
CA HIS A 73 16.72 -9.68 -21.45
C HIS A 73 17.82 -10.53 -20.83
N VAL A 74 18.02 -10.37 -19.52
CA VAL A 74 18.85 -11.27 -18.72
C VAL A 74 17.95 -12.25 -17.99
N LYS A 75 18.30 -13.55 -18.05
CA LYS A 75 17.57 -14.63 -17.42
C LYS A 75 18.44 -15.37 -16.41
N ILE A 76 17.90 -15.63 -15.22
CA ILE A 76 18.52 -16.44 -14.17
C ILE A 76 17.65 -17.67 -13.95
N SER A 77 18.25 -18.84 -14.11
CA SER A 77 17.59 -20.13 -13.90
C SER A 77 18.31 -20.95 -12.84
N THR A 78 17.56 -21.64 -11.99
CA THR A 78 18.04 -22.65 -11.05
C THR A 78 17.19 -23.91 -11.21
N GLU A 79 17.80 -25.10 -11.11
CA GLU A 79 17.12 -26.38 -11.31
C GLU A 79 16.35 -26.44 -12.65
N GLY A 80 16.93 -25.87 -13.72
CA GLY A 80 16.32 -25.78 -15.04
C GLY A 80 15.14 -24.81 -15.19
N GLY A 81 14.61 -24.29 -14.10
CA GLY A 81 13.49 -23.35 -14.10
C GLY A 81 13.96 -21.88 -14.05
N GLU A 82 13.35 -21.02 -14.85
CA GLU A 82 13.58 -19.58 -14.76
C GLU A 82 13.04 -19.05 -13.44
N ARG A 83 13.87 -18.30 -12.68
CA ARG A 83 13.51 -17.72 -11.39
C ARG A 83 13.36 -16.20 -11.46
N LEU A 84 14.24 -15.56 -12.21
CA LEU A 84 14.29 -14.10 -12.32
C LEU A 84 14.70 -13.71 -13.74
N ARG A 85 14.12 -12.63 -14.24
CA ARG A 85 14.62 -11.93 -15.42
C ARG A 85 14.62 -10.42 -15.24
N ILE A 86 15.50 -9.76 -15.99
CA ILE A 86 15.46 -8.32 -16.22
C ILE A 86 15.03 -8.14 -17.67
N GLY A 87 13.83 -7.61 -17.88
CA GLY A 87 13.25 -7.40 -19.20
C GLY A 87 13.84 -6.20 -19.94
N PRO A 88 13.44 -5.98 -21.20
CA PRO A 88 14.04 -4.96 -22.08
C PRO A 88 13.88 -3.52 -21.58
N ALA A 89 12.87 -3.23 -20.77
CA ALA A 89 12.69 -1.91 -20.15
C ALA A 89 13.26 -1.84 -18.69
N GLY A 90 14.05 -2.83 -18.27
CA GLY A 90 14.61 -2.90 -16.93
C GLY A 90 13.66 -3.45 -15.85
N GLN A 91 12.46 -3.88 -16.21
CA GLN A 91 11.49 -4.47 -15.29
C GLN A 91 11.94 -5.86 -14.80
N LEU A 92 11.62 -6.17 -13.53
CA LEU A 92 11.91 -7.48 -12.94
C LEU A 92 10.75 -8.46 -13.22
N GLY A 93 11.06 -9.59 -13.85
CA GLY A 93 10.13 -10.69 -14.06
C GLY A 93 10.42 -11.85 -13.11
N ILE A 94 9.39 -12.38 -12.47
CA ILE A 94 9.48 -13.54 -11.57
C ILE A 94 8.89 -14.76 -12.24
N ALA A 95 9.67 -15.87 -12.25
CA ALA A 95 9.28 -17.12 -12.89
C ALA A 95 8.86 -16.96 -14.37
N GLY A 96 9.61 -16.16 -15.11
CA GLY A 96 9.32 -15.80 -16.50
C GLY A 96 9.03 -14.29 -16.67
N ALA A 97 8.27 -13.94 -17.69
CA ALA A 97 7.89 -12.57 -18.02
C ALA A 97 6.71 -12.03 -17.16
N ASN A 98 6.62 -12.46 -15.91
CA ASN A 98 5.65 -11.93 -14.96
C ASN A 98 6.25 -10.68 -14.28
N TYR A 99 5.93 -9.50 -14.80
CA TYR A 99 6.43 -8.21 -14.34
C TYR A 99 5.53 -7.53 -13.30
N GLY A 100 4.47 -8.21 -12.85
CA GLY A 100 3.45 -7.61 -11.99
C GLY A 100 2.59 -6.57 -12.71
N THR A 101 1.76 -5.91 -11.95
CA THR A 101 0.94 -4.76 -12.37
C THR A 101 1.25 -3.53 -11.53
N SER A 102 0.84 -2.35 -12.01
CA SER A 102 1.06 -1.10 -11.29
C SER A 102 0.52 -1.17 -9.86
N GLY A 103 1.33 -0.74 -8.89
CA GLY A 103 0.99 -0.78 -7.46
C GLY A 103 1.33 -2.08 -6.73
N GLN A 104 1.71 -3.14 -7.43
CA GLN A 104 2.19 -4.36 -6.77
C GLN A 104 3.61 -4.21 -6.25
N VAL A 105 3.93 -4.96 -5.20
CA VAL A 105 5.26 -5.05 -4.57
C VAL A 105 5.73 -6.50 -4.57
N LEU A 106 7.05 -6.70 -4.57
CA LEU A 106 7.63 -8.02 -4.41
C LEU A 106 7.50 -8.45 -2.94
N THR A 107 6.83 -9.58 -2.72
CA THR A 107 6.59 -10.16 -1.40
C THR A 107 7.33 -11.46 -1.22
N SER A 108 7.95 -11.62 -0.04
CA SER A 108 8.51 -12.89 0.39
C SER A 108 7.38 -13.85 0.76
N GLN A 109 7.48 -15.09 0.30
CA GLN A 109 6.56 -16.18 0.64
C GLN A 109 7.18 -17.18 1.65
N GLY A 110 8.27 -16.76 2.30
CA GLY A 110 9.04 -17.60 3.22
C GLY A 110 10.09 -18.45 2.51
N SER A 111 10.84 -19.27 3.27
CA SER A 111 12.02 -20.01 2.78
C SER A 111 11.70 -21.14 1.80
N GLY A 112 10.46 -21.62 1.78
CA GLY A 112 10.03 -22.76 0.93
C GLY A 112 9.33 -22.35 -0.37
N SER A 113 9.17 -21.06 -0.64
CA SER A 113 8.38 -20.56 -1.77
C SER A 113 9.08 -19.44 -2.52
N ALA A 114 8.80 -19.33 -3.81
CA ALA A 114 9.33 -18.24 -4.62
C ALA A 114 8.69 -16.90 -4.19
N ILE A 115 9.46 -15.82 -4.33
CA ILE A 115 8.92 -14.46 -4.23
C ILE A 115 7.86 -14.27 -5.31
N GLN A 116 6.90 -13.38 -5.04
CA GLN A 116 5.85 -13.04 -6.01
C GLN A 116 5.46 -11.57 -5.97
N TRP A 117 4.89 -11.08 -7.06
CA TRP A 117 4.21 -9.80 -7.08
C TRP A 117 2.87 -9.92 -6.34
N ALA A 118 2.62 -9.05 -5.38
CA ALA A 118 1.37 -9.02 -4.63
C ALA A 118 0.90 -7.58 -4.45
N THR A 119 -0.41 -7.39 -4.44
CA THR A 119 -0.99 -6.12 -4.01
C THR A 119 -0.71 -5.93 -2.53
N PRO A 120 -0.14 -4.79 -2.11
CA PRO A 120 0.02 -4.50 -0.69
C PRO A 120 -1.30 -4.67 0.05
N ALA A 121 -1.24 -5.17 1.28
CA ALA A 121 -2.42 -5.13 2.14
C ALA A 121 -2.94 -3.69 2.20
N ALA A 122 -4.24 -3.53 2.05
CA ALA A 122 -4.86 -2.21 2.11
C ALA A 122 -4.57 -1.57 3.47
N GLY A 123 -3.86 -0.45 3.43
CA GLY A 123 -3.63 0.40 4.59
C GLY A 123 -4.70 1.49 4.67
N TRP A 124 -4.49 2.45 5.58
CA TRP A 124 -5.34 3.63 5.64
C TRP A 124 -5.24 4.45 4.33
N VAL A 125 -6.38 4.70 3.73
CA VAL A 125 -6.53 5.65 2.62
C VAL A 125 -6.92 7.00 3.21
N HIS A 126 -6.12 8.03 2.96
CA HIS A 126 -6.34 9.38 3.46
C HIS A 126 -6.87 10.27 2.35
N GLY A 127 -8.04 10.87 2.57
CA GLY A 127 -8.60 11.88 1.68
C GLY A 127 -8.04 13.27 1.98
N ALA A 128 -8.28 14.20 1.06
CA ALA A 128 -7.95 15.62 1.27
C ALA A 128 -8.82 16.24 2.35
N GLU A 129 -8.29 17.26 3.02
CA GLU A 129 -9.07 18.13 3.89
C GLU A 129 -10.14 18.91 3.10
N THR A 130 -11.28 19.08 3.70
CA THR A 130 -12.39 19.86 3.14
C THR A 130 -12.80 20.93 4.14
N ALA A 131 -12.86 22.17 3.69
CA ALA A 131 -13.30 23.27 4.53
C ALA A 131 -14.83 23.23 4.77
N LEU A 132 -15.23 23.53 5.99
CA LEU A 132 -16.64 23.61 6.39
C LEU A 132 -17.21 25.01 6.17
N ASN A 133 -16.36 26.01 6.11
CA ASN A 133 -16.70 27.42 6.09
C ASN A 133 -17.80 27.80 5.07
N GLY A 134 -18.81 28.53 5.52
CA GLY A 134 -19.94 29.00 4.71
C GLY A 134 -21.05 27.94 4.48
N ASN A 135 -20.92 26.75 5.00
CA ASN A 135 -21.91 25.68 4.83
C ASN A 135 -22.84 25.55 6.05
N VAL A 136 -24.12 25.33 5.80
CA VAL A 136 -25.08 24.89 6.83
C VAL A 136 -24.95 23.38 7.04
N THR A 137 -24.65 22.67 5.96
CA THR A 137 -24.38 21.23 5.95
C THR A 137 -23.24 20.91 5.01
N LEU A 138 -22.44 19.91 5.32
CA LEU A 138 -21.42 19.36 4.42
C LEU A 138 -21.55 17.86 4.36
N MET A 139 -21.55 17.33 3.13
CA MET A 139 -21.41 15.91 2.86
C MET A 139 -19.94 15.57 2.67
N LYS A 140 -19.48 14.49 3.31
CA LYS A 140 -18.18 13.89 3.08
C LYS A 140 -18.36 12.41 2.85
N ASN A 141 -18.38 12.02 1.59
CA ASN A 141 -18.71 10.66 1.12
C ASN A 141 -17.55 10.07 0.28
N GLY A 142 -17.83 8.94 -0.39
CA GLY A 142 -16.86 8.25 -1.24
C GLY A 142 -16.06 7.16 -0.53
N VAL A 143 -16.49 6.71 0.66
CA VAL A 143 -15.97 5.50 1.27
C VAL A 143 -16.48 4.31 0.48
N PRO A 144 -15.59 3.41 -0.02
CA PRO A 144 -16.02 2.24 -0.77
C PRO A 144 -16.62 1.17 0.14
N ASP A 145 -17.39 0.25 -0.45
CA ASP A 145 -17.73 -1.00 0.23
C ASP A 145 -16.47 -1.78 0.61
N GLY A 146 -16.53 -2.49 1.71
CA GLY A 146 -15.36 -3.21 2.27
C GLY A 146 -14.53 -2.39 3.26
N ALA A 147 -14.83 -1.12 3.50
CA ALA A 147 -14.20 -0.37 4.57
C ALA A 147 -14.64 -0.91 5.94
N SER A 148 -13.68 -1.39 6.71
CA SER A 148 -13.90 -1.92 8.07
C SER A 148 -13.88 -0.85 9.14
N HIS A 149 -13.16 0.25 8.87
CA HIS A 149 -13.01 1.37 9.77
C HIS A 149 -12.95 2.67 8.95
N ILE A 150 -13.73 3.66 9.35
CA ILE A 150 -13.77 4.99 8.74
C ILE A 150 -13.46 6.00 9.83
N ARG A 151 -12.58 6.95 9.53
CA ARG A 151 -12.18 8.00 10.46
C ARG A 151 -12.41 9.37 9.85
N TYR A 152 -13.01 10.26 10.63
CA TYR A 152 -13.15 11.68 10.31
C TYR A 152 -12.41 12.50 11.36
N LEU A 153 -11.45 13.28 10.91
CA LEU A 153 -10.75 14.26 11.73
C LEU A 153 -11.40 15.62 11.56
N PHE A 154 -11.82 16.22 12.67
CA PHE A 154 -12.40 17.57 12.73
C PHE A 154 -11.38 18.51 13.35
N ARG A 155 -11.14 19.64 12.70
CA ARG A 155 -10.23 20.67 13.20
C ARG A 155 -10.84 22.06 13.10
N TYR A 156 -10.76 22.83 14.18
CA TYR A 156 -11.21 24.21 14.27
C TYR A 156 -12.68 24.45 13.88
N VAL A 157 -13.55 23.46 14.12
CA VAL A 157 -14.96 23.57 13.75
C VAL A 157 -15.66 24.56 14.64
N SER A 158 -16.16 25.63 14.07
CA SER A 158 -16.96 26.68 14.73
C SER A 158 -18.15 27.09 13.86
N CYS A 159 -19.08 27.82 14.45
CA CYS A 159 -20.28 28.31 13.79
C CYS A 159 -20.43 29.80 14.00
N ASN A 160 -21.07 30.49 13.06
CA ASN A 160 -21.34 31.90 13.13
C ASN A 160 -22.36 32.29 14.22
N SER A 161 -23.05 31.31 14.81
CA SER A 161 -23.97 31.49 15.95
C SER A 161 -23.97 30.19 16.77
N SER A 162 -24.58 30.25 17.97
CA SER A 162 -24.63 29.11 18.88
C SER A 162 -25.41 27.94 18.27
N ALA A 163 -24.73 26.82 18.05
CA ALA A 163 -25.30 25.58 17.54
C ALA A 163 -24.54 24.37 18.04
N GLN A 164 -25.21 23.25 18.05
CA GLN A 164 -24.60 21.95 18.31
C GLN A 164 -24.33 21.23 16.98
N PRO A 165 -23.09 20.91 16.63
CA PRO A 165 -22.81 20.11 15.46
C PRO A 165 -23.18 18.64 15.69
N TYR A 166 -23.77 18.03 14.68
CA TYR A 166 -24.12 16.60 14.67
C TYR A 166 -23.78 15.97 13.32
N VAL A 167 -23.66 14.67 13.30
CA VAL A 167 -23.44 13.90 12.07
C VAL A 167 -24.53 12.86 11.86
N GLN A 168 -24.93 12.72 10.61
CA GLN A 168 -25.71 11.59 10.10
C GLN A 168 -24.82 10.78 9.16
N VAL A 169 -25.03 9.48 9.08
CA VAL A 169 -24.32 8.63 8.13
C VAL A 169 -25.07 8.54 6.81
N GLU A 170 -24.29 8.55 5.73
CA GLU A 170 -24.74 8.20 4.40
C GLU A 170 -24.44 6.72 4.15
N TYR A 171 -25.30 6.04 3.42
CA TYR A 171 -25.07 4.67 3.00
C TYR A 171 -25.19 4.47 1.49
N ASN A 172 -24.43 3.49 0.96
CA ASN A 172 -24.44 3.07 -0.44
C ASN A 172 -24.04 4.16 -1.46
N ASN A 173 -23.43 5.25 -1.01
CA ASN A 173 -22.95 6.36 -1.86
C ASN A 173 -24.02 6.89 -2.84
N ASN A 174 -25.26 6.96 -2.40
CA ASN A 174 -26.41 7.38 -3.22
C ASN A 174 -27.14 8.61 -2.66
N GLY A 175 -26.58 9.28 -1.65
CA GLY A 175 -27.18 10.43 -0.98
C GLY A 175 -28.23 10.08 0.08
N THR A 176 -28.47 8.80 0.33
CA THR A 176 -29.44 8.38 1.35
C THR A 176 -28.83 8.48 2.74
N MET A 177 -29.46 9.27 3.59
CA MET A 177 -29.05 9.46 4.98
C MET A 177 -29.84 8.53 5.89
N LYS A 178 -29.18 7.98 6.91
CA LYS A 178 -29.88 7.35 8.01
C LYS A 178 -30.53 8.44 8.86
N THR A 179 -31.86 8.34 9.06
CA THR A 179 -32.68 9.36 9.72
C THR A 179 -33.40 8.84 10.96
N SER A 180 -33.06 7.66 11.47
CA SER A 180 -33.71 7.08 12.66
C SER A 180 -32.82 6.02 13.33
N ASN A 181 -33.20 5.66 14.54
CA ASN A 181 -32.62 4.53 15.29
C ASN A 181 -31.11 4.68 15.57
N TYR A 182 -30.64 5.91 15.82
CA TYR A 182 -29.34 6.12 16.43
C TYR A 182 -29.48 5.93 17.94
N GLN A 183 -28.75 4.98 18.49
CA GLN A 183 -28.61 4.85 19.93
C GLN A 183 -27.34 5.54 20.35
N THR A 184 -27.42 6.60 21.12
CA THR A 184 -26.28 7.45 21.45
C THR A 184 -26.14 7.63 22.95
N ALA A 185 -24.89 7.68 23.40
CA ALA A 185 -24.52 8.09 24.75
C ALA A 185 -23.38 9.10 24.68
N SER A 186 -23.40 10.11 25.51
CA SER A 186 -22.40 11.16 25.52
C SER A 186 -21.99 11.52 26.93
N VAL A 187 -20.69 11.77 27.11
CA VAL A 187 -20.12 12.27 28.34
C VAL A 187 -19.34 13.55 28.02
N TYR A 188 -19.65 14.60 28.74
CA TYR A 188 -18.96 15.87 28.68
C TYR A 188 -18.34 16.21 30.04
N VAL A 189 -17.06 16.49 30.07
CA VAL A 189 -16.34 16.88 31.28
C VAL A 189 -15.85 18.31 31.12
N ARG A 190 -16.34 19.19 32.01
CA ARG A 190 -15.96 20.60 32.07
C ARG A 190 -15.52 20.95 33.46
N GLY A 191 -14.23 21.23 33.63
CA GLY A 191 -13.68 21.50 34.97
C GLY A 191 -14.02 20.37 35.95
N ALA A 192 -14.70 20.71 37.04
CA ALA A 192 -15.17 19.73 38.04
C ALA A 192 -16.56 19.14 37.75
N SER A 193 -17.19 19.53 36.65
CA SER A 193 -18.56 19.08 36.30
C SER A 193 -18.52 18.05 35.20
N THR A 194 -19.24 16.94 35.42
CA THR A 194 -19.48 15.92 34.41
C THR A 194 -20.95 15.93 34.06
N GLN A 195 -21.27 16.01 32.78
CA GLN A 195 -22.62 15.84 32.26
C GLN A 195 -22.68 14.55 31.44
N VAL A 196 -23.72 13.77 31.66
CA VAL A 196 -23.98 12.54 30.91
C VAL A 196 -25.31 12.72 30.18
N GLY A 197 -25.31 12.46 28.90
CA GLY A 197 -26.53 12.42 28.07
C GLY A 197 -26.58 11.14 27.27
N GLY A 198 -27.76 10.66 27.00
CA GLY A 198 -27.98 9.52 26.12
C GLY A 198 -29.39 9.58 25.57
N ASP A 199 -29.55 9.21 24.31
CA ASP A 199 -30.83 9.14 23.63
C ASP A 199 -30.93 7.80 22.89
N SER A 200 -32.03 7.13 23.03
CA SER A 200 -32.47 6.05 22.16
C SER A 200 -33.32 6.64 21.01
N ASP A 201 -33.19 6.04 19.84
CA ASP A 201 -34.00 6.39 18.66
C ASP A 201 -33.88 7.81 18.13
N LYS A 202 -32.69 8.41 18.25
CA LYS A 202 -32.46 9.73 17.65
C LYS A 202 -32.63 9.71 16.13
N SER A 203 -33.41 10.67 15.65
CA SER A 203 -33.57 10.94 14.21
C SER A 203 -32.46 11.83 13.63
N ASP A 204 -31.78 12.60 14.50
CA ASP A 204 -30.86 13.65 14.06
C ASP A 204 -29.44 13.15 13.83
N GLY A 205 -29.09 11.95 14.29
CA GLY A 205 -27.73 11.42 14.22
C GLY A 205 -26.95 11.56 15.52
N LEU A 206 -25.64 11.44 15.45
CA LEU A 206 -24.74 11.58 16.60
C LEU A 206 -24.40 13.05 16.84
N THR A 207 -24.76 13.58 18.00
CA THR A 207 -24.30 14.91 18.43
C THR A 207 -22.81 14.85 18.74
N LEU A 208 -22.00 15.66 18.06
CA LEU A 208 -20.57 15.69 18.26
C LEU A 208 -20.18 16.42 19.53
N TRP A 209 -20.92 17.47 19.88
CA TRP A 209 -20.64 18.26 21.07
C TRP A 209 -21.93 18.85 21.63
N TYR A 210 -22.19 18.61 22.91
CA TYR A 210 -23.34 19.19 23.65
C TYR A 210 -23.13 20.65 24.05
N GLY A 211 -21.90 21.16 24.03
CA GLY A 211 -21.63 22.57 24.11
C GLY A 211 -21.97 23.28 22.79
N TYR A 212 -22.17 24.57 22.86
CA TYR A 212 -22.47 25.33 21.65
C TYR A 212 -21.18 25.79 20.97
N THR A 213 -21.02 25.46 19.69
CA THR A 213 -20.05 26.11 18.84
C THR A 213 -20.56 27.50 18.44
N ASN A 214 -19.72 28.51 18.53
CA ASN A 214 -19.94 29.83 17.98
C ASN A 214 -18.59 30.40 17.53
N ALA A 215 -18.53 31.61 17.01
CA ALA A 215 -17.28 32.17 16.47
C ALA A 215 -16.10 32.19 17.46
N GLY A 216 -16.36 32.07 18.76
CA GLY A 216 -15.34 32.00 19.82
C GLY A 216 -15.10 30.62 20.39
N ASN A 217 -15.86 29.60 19.98
CA ASN A 217 -15.81 28.24 20.53
C ASN A 217 -15.54 27.26 19.41
N VAL A 218 -14.40 26.61 19.46
CA VAL A 218 -13.98 25.66 18.42
C VAL A 218 -14.00 24.23 18.93
N LEU A 219 -14.37 23.32 18.05
CA LEU A 219 -14.36 21.88 18.24
C LEU A 219 -13.20 21.27 17.49
N HIS A 220 -12.46 20.42 18.18
CA HIS A 220 -11.51 19.48 17.59
C HIS A 220 -11.93 18.07 17.97
N GLY A 221 -11.77 17.12 17.09
CA GLY A 221 -12.09 15.74 17.44
C GLY A 221 -11.87 14.73 16.34
N VAL A 222 -12.05 13.50 16.72
CA VAL A 222 -11.99 12.33 15.83
C VAL A 222 -13.28 11.55 15.98
N LEU A 223 -13.93 11.28 14.87
CA LEU A 223 -15.04 10.35 14.78
C LEU A 223 -14.55 9.09 14.09
N ASP A 224 -14.60 7.99 14.79
CA ASP A 224 -14.34 6.66 14.25
C ASP A 224 -15.68 5.91 14.06
N ILE A 225 -15.84 5.29 12.91
CA ILE A 225 -16.99 4.44 12.57
C ILE A 225 -16.45 3.05 12.25
N TYR A 226 -16.88 2.06 13.00
CA TYR A 226 -16.44 0.68 12.87
C TYR A 226 -17.57 -0.19 12.35
N ARG A 227 -17.28 -1.01 11.33
CA ARG A 227 -18.18 -2.08 10.91
C ARG A 227 -18.05 -3.23 11.89
N ILE A 228 -19.13 -3.54 12.62
CA ILE A 228 -19.11 -4.58 13.65
C ILE A 228 -19.46 -5.94 13.04
N GLY A 229 -20.24 -5.96 11.97
CA GLY A 229 -20.67 -7.19 11.30
C GLY A 229 -22.06 -7.08 10.72
N THR A 230 -22.52 -8.17 10.13
CA THR A 230 -23.89 -8.34 9.66
C THR A 230 -24.65 -9.23 10.64
N SER A 231 -25.81 -8.80 11.06
CA SER A 231 -26.71 -9.57 11.93
C SER A 231 -27.77 -10.24 11.08
N GLY A 232 -27.50 -11.45 10.61
CA GLY A 232 -28.50 -12.31 9.98
C GLY A 232 -29.36 -11.62 8.89
N THR A 233 -30.65 -11.39 9.20
CA THR A 233 -31.60 -10.70 8.32
C THR A 233 -31.67 -9.18 8.55
N ASP A 234 -30.93 -8.65 9.52
CA ASP A 234 -31.19 -7.33 10.09
C ASP A 234 -30.27 -6.23 9.58
N GLY A 235 -29.44 -6.50 8.57
CA GLY A 235 -28.58 -5.45 7.99
C GLY A 235 -27.17 -5.39 8.59
N THR A 236 -26.41 -4.32 8.25
CA THR A 236 -25.03 -4.13 8.69
C THR A 236 -24.98 -3.23 9.91
N ASN A 237 -24.32 -3.70 10.96
CA ASN A 237 -24.17 -3.00 12.23
C ASN A 237 -22.91 -2.20 12.29
N TYR A 238 -23.02 -0.97 12.82
CA TYR A 238 -21.91 -0.03 12.98
C TYR A 238 -21.88 0.54 14.38
N TYR A 239 -20.67 0.83 14.84
CA TYR A 239 -20.39 1.57 16.04
C TYR A 239 -19.70 2.88 15.71
N MET A 240 -20.13 3.98 16.32
CA MET A 240 -19.50 5.29 16.21
C MET A 240 -18.90 5.69 17.55
N ASP A 241 -17.67 6.18 17.52
CA ASP A 241 -16.98 6.73 18.68
C ASP A 241 -16.39 8.10 18.32
N PHE A 242 -16.94 9.15 18.92
CA PHE A 242 -16.40 10.50 18.78
C PHE A 242 -15.72 10.93 20.07
N ARG A 243 -14.48 11.38 19.91
CA ARG A 243 -13.68 11.95 21.01
C ARG A 243 -13.20 13.32 20.61
N GLY A 244 -13.47 14.30 21.45
CA GLY A 244 -13.17 15.66 21.10
C GLY A 244 -12.78 16.55 22.27
N LEU A 245 -12.29 17.71 21.89
CA LEU A 245 -11.94 18.83 22.76
C LEU A 245 -12.68 20.06 22.24
N GLY A 246 -13.48 20.66 23.09
CA GLY A 246 -14.05 21.99 22.88
C GLY A 246 -13.18 23.03 23.55
N ILE A 247 -12.81 24.08 22.84
CA ILE A 247 -12.04 25.22 23.33
C ILE A 247 -12.92 26.47 23.21
N SER A 248 -13.09 27.19 24.30
CA SER A 248 -13.86 28.42 24.35
C SER A 248 -12.96 29.62 24.60
N SER A 249 -13.06 30.64 23.77
CA SER A 249 -12.28 31.87 23.90
C SER A 249 -12.74 32.80 25.03
N SER A 250 -13.90 32.57 25.64
CA SER A 250 -14.52 33.63 26.47
C SER A 250 -15.09 33.22 27.82
N ASN A 251 -15.36 31.95 28.14
CA ASN A 251 -16.03 31.63 29.43
C ASN A 251 -15.80 30.22 29.95
N GLY A 252 -14.60 29.66 29.81
CA GLY A 252 -14.28 28.41 30.51
C GLY A 252 -15.15 27.20 30.08
N TYR A 253 -15.55 27.14 28.81
CA TYR A 253 -16.22 26.01 28.22
C TYR A 253 -15.22 24.99 27.64
N ASP A 254 -13.97 25.09 28.06
CA ASP A 254 -12.98 24.11 27.70
C ASP A 254 -13.32 22.77 28.35
N GLY A 255 -13.40 21.75 27.55
CA GLY A 255 -13.73 20.43 28.04
C GLY A 255 -13.51 19.34 27.03
N THR A 256 -13.25 18.16 27.55
CA THR A 256 -13.23 16.95 26.76
C THR A 256 -14.62 16.32 26.73
N PHE A 257 -14.96 15.72 25.61
CA PHE A 257 -16.20 14.97 25.48
C PHE A 257 -15.99 13.73 24.65
N SER A 258 -16.81 12.75 24.95
CA SER A 258 -16.90 11.50 24.23
C SER A 258 -18.37 11.26 23.92
N SER A 259 -18.68 10.99 22.68
CA SER A 259 -20.01 10.61 22.22
C SER A 259 -19.90 9.27 21.50
N GLN A 260 -20.73 8.32 21.88
CA GLN A 260 -20.72 6.99 21.30
C GLN A 260 -22.11 6.68 20.75
N GLY A 261 -22.14 5.93 19.68
CA GLY A 261 -23.40 5.55 19.05
C GLY A 261 -23.33 4.17 18.40
N TYR A 262 -24.46 3.52 18.42
CA TYR A 262 -24.69 2.29 17.67
C TYR A 262 -25.82 2.54 16.69
N PHE A 263 -25.71 2.00 15.49
CA PHE A 263 -26.77 2.04 14.50
C PHE A 263 -26.65 0.88 13.52
N GLU A 264 -27.75 0.57 12.90
CA GLU A 264 -27.87 -0.41 11.85
C GLU A 264 -28.33 0.25 10.55
N ILE A 265 -27.74 -0.12 9.42
CA ILE A 265 -28.17 0.38 8.11
C ILE A 265 -28.68 -0.76 7.25
N GLY A 266 -29.76 -0.43 6.49
CA GLY A 266 -30.36 -1.32 5.53
C GLY A 266 -31.13 -2.50 6.15
N THR A 267 -31.72 -3.29 5.28
CA THR A 267 -32.37 -4.55 5.59
C THR A 267 -31.67 -5.74 4.95
N GLY A 268 -30.46 -5.52 4.43
CA GLY A 268 -29.67 -6.53 3.72
C GLY A 268 -28.18 -6.41 4.01
N SER A 269 -27.45 -7.48 3.79
CA SER A 269 -26.01 -7.58 4.06
C SER A 269 -25.12 -6.78 3.12
N THR A 270 -25.70 -6.10 2.12
CA THR A 270 -24.97 -5.34 1.09
C THR A 270 -24.87 -3.84 1.37
N ASP A 271 -25.62 -3.33 2.35
CA ASP A 271 -25.56 -1.91 2.70
C ASP A 271 -24.30 -1.59 3.51
N TYR A 272 -23.69 -0.47 3.20
CA TYR A 272 -22.45 -0.01 3.85
C TYR A 272 -22.47 1.49 4.08
N VAL A 273 -21.73 1.96 5.10
CA VAL A 273 -21.51 3.39 5.33
C VAL A 273 -20.57 3.92 4.25
N SER A 274 -21.04 4.87 3.47
CA SER A 274 -20.29 5.52 2.39
C SER A 274 -19.82 6.93 2.74
N GLY A 275 -20.32 7.50 3.82
CA GLY A 275 -19.96 8.86 4.22
C GLY A 275 -20.71 9.37 5.42
N ILE A 276 -20.52 10.65 5.71
CA ILE A 276 -21.27 11.39 6.70
C ILE A 276 -21.78 12.73 6.13
N LYS A 277 -22.85 13.22 6.71
CA LYS A 277 -23.30 14.60 6.61
C LYS A 277 -23.11 15.25 7.98
N ILE A 278 -22.28 16.28 8.06
CA ILE A 278 -22.21 17.17 9.23
C ILE A 278 -23.19 18.31 9.07
N SER A 279 -23.90 18.63 10.13
CA SER A 279 -24.91 19.70 10.16
C SER A 279 -24.92 20.37 11.52
N THR A 280 -25.64 21.48 11.63
CA THR A 280 -25.96 22.16 12.89
C THR A 280 -27.41 21.91 13.27
N GLN A 281 -27.73 21.81 14.56
CA GLN A 281 -29.13 21.63 15.02
C GLN A 281 -30.00 22.83 14.75
N ASN A 282 -29.42 24.04 14.69
CA ASN A 282 -30.19 25.27 14.51
C ASN A 282 -30.29 25.63 13.03
N SER A 283 -31.52 25.78 12.54
CA SER A 283 -31.78 26.17 11.15
C SER A 283 -31.10 27.49 10.82
N GLY A 284 -30.38 27.53 9.68
CA GLY A 284 -29.71 28.73 9.18
C GLY A 284 -28.36 29.06 9.81
N VAL A 285 -27.94 28.37 10.85
CA VAL A 285 -26.58 28.52 11.39
C VAL A 285 -25.58 27.88 10.45
N GLN A 286 -24.51 28.58 10.10
CA GLN A 286 -23.47 28.13 9.21
C GLN A 286 -22.18 27.84 9.98
N PHE A 287 -21.40 26.89 9.51
CA PHE A 287 -20.00 26.75 9.91
C PHE A 287 -19.23 27.96 9.39
N ASP A 288 -18.56 28.69 10.26
CA ASP A 288 -17.76 29.87 9.91
C ASP A 288 -16.26 29.54 9.83
N ASN A 289 -15.85 28.39 10.37
CA ASN A 289 -14.50 27.86 10.25
C ASN A 289 -14.53 26.34 10.39
N GLY A 290 -13.41 25.71 10.07
CA GLY A 290 -13.15 24.29 10.29
C GLY A 290 -12.83 23.50 9.06
N TYR A 291 -12.26 22.35 9.34
CA TYR A 291 -11.86 21.36 8.33
C TYR A 291 -12.29 19.98 8.76
N ILE A 292 -12.66 19.17 7.78
CA ILE A 292 -12.90 17.74 7.94
C ILE A 292 -12.01 16.95 6.98
N GLN A 293 -11.34 15.94 7.49
CA GLN A 293 -10.57 14.99 6.71
C GLN A 293 -11.13 13.58 6.92
N GLN A 294 -11.37 12.87 5.84
CA GLN A 294 -11.82 11.49 5.84
C GLN A 294 -10.66 10.55 5.59
N SER A 295 -10.63 9.47 6.34
CA SER A 295 -9.73 8.33 6.08
C SER A 295 -10.50 7.03 6.28
N TYR A 296 -10.10 5.96 5.59
CA TYR A 296 -10.72 4.65 5.78
C TYR A 296 -9.70 3.54 5.63
N LEU A 297 -9.97 2.41 6.28
CA LEU A 297 -9.19 1.20 6.22
C LEU A 297 -10.01 0.14 5.47
N LEU A 298 -9.47 -0.35 4.36
CA LEU A 298 -10.02 -1.51 3.67
C LEU A 298 -9.55 -2.80 4.35
N SER A 299 -10.46 -3.71 4.56
CA SER A 299 -10.19 -5.04 5.14
C SER A 299 -9.85 -6.08 4.09
#